data_94c21979c4e5ac699e56ff04db7805ba
#
_entry.id   94c21979c4e5ac699e56ff04db7805ba
#
_cell.length_a   1.000
_cell.length_b   1.000
_cell.length_c   1.000
_cell.angle_alpha   90.00
_cell.angle_beta   90.00
_cell.angle_gamma   90.00
#
_symmetry.space_group_name_H-M   'P 1'
#
loop_
_entity.id
_entity.type
_entity.pdbx_description
1 polymer ?
#
loop_
_entity_poly.entity_id
_entity_poly.type
_entity_poly.pdbx_seq_one_letter_code
_entity_poly.pdbx_strand_id
1 'polypeptide(L)'
;AVLSLAACTPAGRAVGDTQDSMPEVAHDSTHPTDVTVGFVGSTDTAADEFVINALSDDKLNVYYASLETSASSANATDGVSGETESSDAGTTSENGADSMDAHTGVDKNAVTAQQGVADFVARAVKIVVISGIDVTDANRESWNQTLTNAREAGIPVALIDPKHAPEDELLYAVILHLNTNSADSGDTADTKPMTITDAVLTITRDEPHEREIKVTVS
;
A
#
# COMPACT_ATOMS: atom_id res chain seq x y z
N ALA A 1 -0.56 23.92 33.74
CA ALA A 1 -1.51 22.88 33.41
C ALA A 1 -1.07 22.22 32.09
N VAL A 2 -0.51 21.00 32.18
CA VAL A 2 -0.15 20.22 31.00
C VAL A 2 -1.38 19.35 30.70
N LEU A 3 -2.10 19.65 29.61
CA LEU A 3 -3.10 18.72 29.08
C LEU A 3 -2.35 17.57 28.42
N SER A 4 -2.30 16.42 29.09
CA SER A 4 -1.95 15.17 28.44
C SER A 4 -3.11 14.77 27.55
N LEU A 5 -2.96 14.89 26.22
CA LEU A 5 -3.82 14.17 25.28
C LEU A 5 -3.45 12.69 25.43
N ALA A 6 -4.29 11.96 26.16
CA ALA A 6 -4.26 10.51 26.10
C ALA A 6 -4.73 10.12 24.70
N ALA A 7 -3.80 9.87 23.78
CA ALA A 7 -4.09 9.14 22.56
C ALA A 7 -4.62 7.78 22.99
N CYS A 8 -5.89 7.50 22.72
CA CYS A 8 -6.46 6.16 22.90
C CYS A 8 -5.79 5.25 21.89
N THR A 9 -4.65 4.65 22.23
CA THR A 9 -4.12 3.50 21.49
C THR A 9 -5.11 2.35 21.71
N PRO A 10 -5.65 1.77 20.64
CA PRO A 10 -6.53 0.61 20.79
C PRO A 10 -5.76 -0.51 21.48
N ALA A 11 -6.23 -0.89 22.66
CA ALA A 11 -5.57 -1.87 23.49
C ALA A 11 -5.63 -3.25 22.83
N GLY A 12 -4.49 -3.74 22.36
CA GLY A 12 -4.31 -5.15 21.98
C GLY A 12 -4.82 -5.55 20.60
N ARG A 13 -5.20 -4.60 19.71
CA ARG A 13 -5.61 -4.90 18.33
C ARG A 13 -5.03 -3.87 17.35
N ALA A 14 -4.93 -4.25 16.08
CA ALA A 14 -4.64 -3.30 15.01
C ALA A 14 -5.81 -2.33 14.83
N VAL A 15 -5.55 -1.13 14.29
CA VAL A 15 -6.61 -0.20 13.92
C VAL A 15 -7.44 -0.80 12.80
N GLY A 16 -8.77 -0.81 12.96
CA GLY A 16 -9.71 -1.41 12.01
C GLY A 16 -9.85 -2.94 12.11
N ASP A 17 -9.10 -3.62 12.98
CA ASP A 17 -9.23 -5.06 13.21
C ASP A 17 -10.37 -5.34 14.21
N THR A 18 -11.52 -5.71 13.72
CA THR A 18 -12.72 -6.00 14.52
C THR A 18 -12.86 -7.47 14.90
N GLN A 19 -12.25 -8.40 14.15
CA GLN A 19 -12.31 -9.86 14.40
C GLN A 19 -13.72 -10.32 14.79
N ASP A 20 -14.70 -10.09 13.94
CA ASP A 20 -16.11 -10.45 14.16
C ASP A 20 -16.80 -9.79 15.40
N SER A 21 -16.15 -8.82 16.01
CA SER A 21 -16.70 -8.10 17.15
C SER A 21 -17.28 -6.75 16.71
N MET A 22 -18.54 -6.52 17.00
CA MET A 22 -19.14 -5.18 16.80
C MET A 22 -18.45 -4.16 17.69
N PRO A 23 -18.12 -2.94 17.19
CA PRO A 23 -17.62 -1.86 18.01
C PRO A 23 -18.70 -1.40 19.01
N GLU A 24 -18.27 -0.90 20.17
CA GLU A 24 -19.20 -0.39 21.21
C GLU A 24 -20.03 0.81 20.73
N VAL A 25 -19.49 1.56 19.77
CA VAL A 25 -20.14 2.74 19.17
C VAL A 25 -20.30 2.47 17.68
N ALA A 26 -21.55 2.49 17.20
CA ALA A 26 -21.81 2.43 15.76
C ALA A 26 -21.31 3.72 15.11
N HIS A 27 -20.43 3.59 14.14
CA HIS A 27 -20.00 4.72 13.31
C HIS A 27 -21.10 5.04 12.28
N ASP A 28 -21.34 6.33 12.06
CA ASP A 28 -22.23 6.79 11.00
C ASP A 28 -21.76 6.20 9.65
N SER A 29 -22.71 5.82 8.80
CA SER A 29 -22.42 5.21 7.52
C SER A 29 -21.55 6.13 6.66
N THR A 30 -20.29 5.75 6.50
CA THR A 30 -19.34 6.43 5.62
C THR A 30 -19.73 6.14 4.16
N HIS A 31 -19.98 7.19 3.37
CA HIS A 31 -20.25 7.03 1.96
C HIS A 31 -18.93 6.68 1.21
N PRO A 32 -18.96 5.86 0.15
CA PRO A 32 -17.77 5.54 -0.63
C PRO A 32 -16.99 6.78 -1.09
N THR A 33 -17.70 7.86 -1.47
CA THR A 33 -17.11 9.13 -1.89
C THR A 33 -16.31 9.86 -0.80
N ASP A 34 -16.53 9.52 0.46
CA ASP A 34 -15.85 10.13 1.61
C ASP A 34 -14.62 9.33 2.02
N VAL A 35 -14.43 8.13 1.44
CA VAL A 35 -13.30 7.27 1.74
C VAL A 35 -12.12 7.63 0.86
N THR A 36 -11.03 8.03 1.51
CA THR A 36 -9.74 8.23 0.87
C THR A 36 -8.84 7.03 1.14
N VAL A 37 -8.39 6.41 0.07
CA VAL A 37 -7.50 5.23 0.10
C VAL A 37 -6.11 5.65 -0.31
N GLY A 38 -5.11 5.40 0.54
CA GLY A 38 -3.70 5.48 0.14
C GLY A 38 -3.26 4.10 -0.34
N PHE A 39 -3.07 3.93 -1.63
CA PHE A 39 -2.67 2.66 -2.22
C PHE A 39 -1.17 2.66 -2.54
N VAL A 40 -0.40 1.83 -1.82
CA VAL A 40 1.00 1.57 -2.10
C VAL A 40 1.08 0.37 -3.04
N GLY A 41 1.59 0.60 -4.24
CA GLY A 41 1.69 -0.42 -5.26
C GLY A 41 2.75 -1.48 -4.99
N SER A 42 2.72 -2.51 -5.81
CA SER A 42 3.69 -3.58 -5.85
C SER A 42 4.62 -3.46 -7.07
N THR A 43 5.40 -4.49 -7.33
CA THR A 43 6.15 -4.64 -8.58
C THR A 43 5.28 -5.17 -9.73
N ASP A 44 4.06 -5.65 -9.43
CA ASP A 44 3.05 -6.06 -10.42
C ASP A 44 2.05 -4.93 -10.64
N THR A 45 2.46 -3.98 -11.47
CA THR A 45 1.65 -2.80 -11.78
C THR A 45 0.33 -3.13 -12.47
N ALA A 46 0.25 -4.27 -13.17
CA ALA A 46 -0.98 -4.70 -13.82
C ALA A 46 -2.02 -5.17 -12.78
N ALA A 47 -1.59 -5.92 -11.77
CA ALA A 47 -2.47 -6.30 -10.66
C ALA A 47 -2.91 -5.08 -9.86
N ASP A 48 -1.99 -4.14 -9.60
CA ASP A 48 -2.30 -2.88 -8.91
C ASP A 48 -3.36 -2.06 -9.67
N GLU A 49 -3.24 -1.98 -11.01
CA GLU A 49 -4.19 -1.25 -11.85
C GLU A 49 -5.61 -1.82 -11.75
N PHE A 50 -5.78 -3.14 -11.72
CA PHE A 50 -7.10 -3.75 -11.53
C PHE A 50 -7.73 -3.36 -10.20
N VAL A 51 -6.95 -3.36 -9.13
CA VAL A 51 -7.43 -2.96 -7.80
C VAL A 51 -7.81 -1.48 -7.77
N ILE A 52 -6.94 -0.62 -8.28
CA ILE A 52 -7.17 0.84 -8.31
C ILE A 52 -8.44 1.17 -9.13
N ASN A 53 -8.61 0.51 -10.28
CA ASN A 53 -9.79 0.71 -11.11
C ASN A 53 -11.06 0.27 -10.39
N ALA A 54 -11.08 -0.91 -9.76
CA ALA A 54 -12.23 -1.39 -8.99
C ALA A 54 -12.63 -0.42 -7.88
N LEU A 55 -11.66 0.05 -7.09
CA LEU A 55 -11.92 1.03 -6.01
C LEU A 55 -12.44 2.38 -6.56
N SER A 56 -11.89 2.84 -7.69
CA SER A 56 -12.25 4.11 -8.31
C SER A 56 -13.62 4.06 -8.99
N ASP A 57 -13.98 2.95 -9.63
CA ASP A 57 -15.29 2.73 -10.25
C ASP A 57 -16.40 2.76 -9.20
N ASP A 58 -16.13 2.24 -8.01
CA ASP A 58 -17.02 2.28 -6.86
C ASP A 58 -16.98 3.61 -6.08
N LYS A 59 -16.32 4.64 -6.66
CA LYS A 59 -16.30 6.02 -6.17
C LYS A 59 -15.46 6.27 -4.91
N LEU A 60 -14.51 5.40 -4.58
CA LEU A 60 -13.50 5.71 -3.56
C LEU A 60 -12.44 6.67 -4.15
N ASN A 61 -11.89 7.52 -3.29
CA ASN A 61 -10.81 8.43 -3.68
C ASN A 61 -9.46 7.75 -3.47
N VAL A 62 -8.82 7.27 -4.55
CA VAL A 62 -7.56 6.54 -4.47
C VAL A 62 -6.36 7.45 -4.74
N TYR A 63 -5.42 7.51 -3.80
CA TYR A 63 -4.09 8.07 -3.99
C TYR A 63 -3.10 6.93 -4.19
N TYR A 64 -2.33 6.96 -5.25
CA TYR A 64 -1.42 5.88 -5.62
C TYR A 64 0.05 6.28 -5.43
N ALA A 65 0.80 5.43 -4.75
CA ALA A 65 2.26 5.49 -4.65
C ALA A 65 2.87 4.31 -5.40
N SER A 66 3.46 4.58 -6.57
CA SER A 66 4.15 3.57 -7.38
C SER A 66 5.51 3.21 -6.79
N LEU A 67 5.91 1.94 -6.88
CA LEU A 67 7.27 1.49 -6.59
C LEU A 67 8.24 1.72 -7.75
N GLU A 68 7.75 2.06 -8.95
CA GLU A 68 8.62 2.40 -10.05
C GLU A 68 9.43 3.65 -9.69
N THR A 69 10.73 3.45 -9.50
CA THR A 69 11.65 4.58 -9.36
C THR A 69 11.54 5.44 -10.61
N SER A 70 11.32 6.73 -10.41
CA SER A 70 11.23 7.76 -11.44
C SER A 70 12.52 7.89 -12.29
N ALA A 71 12.87 6.82 -13.00
CA ALA A 71 13.89 6.85 -14.04
C ALA A 71 13.32 7.39 -15.37
N SER A 72 12.02 7.68 -15.45
CA SER A 72 11.34 8.08 -16.68
C SER A 72 10.85 9.53 -16.71
N SER A 73 11.19 10.36 -15.73
CA SER A 73 10.74 11.77 -15.70
C SER A 73 11.78 12.78 -16.21
N ALA A 74 12.82 12.33 -16.89
CA ALA A 74 13.87 13.23 -17.42
C ALA A 74 13.83 13.35 -18.95
N ASN A 75 12.65 13.30 -19.60
CA ASN A 75 12.58 13.59 -21.04
C ASN A 75 11.28 14.30 -21.45
N ALA A 76 10.96 15.39 -20.74
CA ALA A 76 10.14 16.46 -21.31
C ALA A 76 11.05 17.66 -21.54
N THR A 77 11.95 17.55 -22.49
CA THR A 77 12.68 18.71 -22.99
C THR A 77 11.91 19.27 -24.17
N ASP A 78 11.34 20.39 -23.90
CA ASP A 78 10.90 21.41 -24.85
C ASP A 78 11.91 21.59 -25.99
N GLY A 79 11.40 21.51 -27.24
CA GLY A 79 12.22 21.67 -28.42
C GLY A 79 12.61 23.11 -28.62
N VAL A 80 13.91 23.38 -28.62
CA VAL A 80 14.47 24.55 -29.30
C VAL A 80 15.60 24.09 -30.21
N SER A 81 15.36 24.29 -31.51
CA SER A 81 16.29 24.12 -32.61
C SER A 81 17.52 25.05 -32.47
N GLY A 82 18.69 24.52 -32.72
CA GLY A 82 19.92 25.31 -32.87
C GLY A 82 21.07 24.43 -33.39
N GLU A 83 21.23 24.40 -34.71
CA GLU A 83 22.39 23.83 -35.40
C GLU A 83 23.67 24.56 -34.99
N THR A 84 24.74 23.83 -34.73
CA THR A 84 26.09 24.17 -35.25
C THR A 84 27.04 22.96 -35.12
N GLU A 85 27.70 22.66 -36.24
CA GLU A 85 28.71 21.64 -36.46
C GLU A 85 30.02 21.96 -35.70
N SER A 86 30.76 20.96 -35.27
CA SER A 86 32.15 20.66 -35.72
C SER A 86 32.88 19.67 -34.79
N SER A 87 33.27 18.59 -35.42
CA SER A 87 34.55 17.83 -35.43
C SER A 87 35.41 17.69 -34.16
N ASP A 88 35.76 16.48 -33.88
CA ASP A 88 37.03 15.77 -33.99
C ASP A 88 37.55 15.05 -32.73
N ALA A 89 38.02 13.82 -33.01
CA ALA A 89 39.08 13.05 -32.35
C ALA A 89 38.89 12.45 -30.92
N GLY A 90 38.59 11.19 -30.91
CA GLY A 90 39.39 10.08 -30.38
C GLY A 90 40.05 10.20 -28.99
N THR A 91 39.64 9.31 -28.10
CA THR A 91 40.59 8.51 -27.33
C THR A 91 39.85 7.36 -26.62
N THR A 92 40.21 6.14 -26.99
CA THR A 92 39.99 4.89 -26.30
C THR A 92 40.53 4.99 -24.87
N SER A 93 39.71 4.65 -23.88
CA SER A 93 40.18 4.17 -22.58
C SER A 93 39.19 3.13 -22.05
N GLU A 94 39.58 1.88 -22.30
CA GLU A 94 39.08 0.76 -21.51
C GLU A 94 39.55 0.98 -20.06
N ASN A 95 38.61 1.11 -19.16
CA ASN A 95 38.83 0.79 -17.77
C ASN A 95 37.59 0.05 -17.28
N GLY A 96 37.73 -1.27 -17.22
CA GLY A 96 36.93 -2.12 -16.41
C GLY A 96 37.01 -1.63 -14.97
N ALA A 97 35.96 -1.00 -14.53
CA ALA A 97 35.67 -0.83 -13.12
C ALA A 97 34.63 -1.89 -12.78
N ASP A 98 35.16 -3.01 -12.33
CA ASP A 98 34.48 -3.99 -11.53
C ASP A 98 33.91 -3.26 -10.32
N SER A 99 32.68 -2.79 -10.43
CA SER A 99 31.96 -2.19 -9.33
C SER A 99 31.50 -3.34 -8.44
N MET A 100 32.37 -3.70 -7.52
CA MET A 100 32.00 -4.39 -6.28
C MET A 100 31.12 -3.44 -5.47
N ASP A 101 29.85 -3.29 -5.82
CA ASP A 101 28.78 -2.83 -4.95
C ASP A 101 28.27 -4.03 -4.14
N ALA A 102 29.17 -4.61 -3.36
CA ALA A 102 28.82 -5.54 -2.33
C ALA A 102 28.46 -4.75 -1.07
N HIS A 103 27.19 -4.90 -0.62
CA HIS A 103 26.74 -4.72 0.74
C HIS A 103 26.39 -3.32 1.25
N THR A 104 25.43 -2.67 0.64
CA THR A 104 24.31 -2.07 1.37
C THR A 104 23.04 -2.36 0.57
N GLY A 105 22.54 -3.57 0.70
CA GLY A 105 21.29 -4.00 0.07
C GLY A 105 20.09 -3.34 0.74
N VAL A 106 20.02 -2.02 0.68
CA VAL A 106 18.79 -1.31 1.02
C VAL A 106 17.80 -1.65 -0.09
N ASP A 107 16.76 -2.37 0.28
CA ASP A 107 15.65 -2.65 -0.64
C ASP A 107 14.96 -1.33 -1.02
N LYS A 108 15.31 -0.82 -2.20
CA LYS A 108 14.78 0.47 -2.69
C LYS A 108 13.25 0.45 -2.79
N ASN A 109 12.67 -0.70 -3.14
CA ASN A 109 11.22 -0.84 -3.23
C ASN A 109 10.59 -0.72 -1.84
N ALA A 110 11.18 -1.36 -0.83
CA ALA A 110 10.70 -1.23 0.55
C ALA A 110 10.78 0.21 1.04
N VAL A 111 11.89 0.91 0.78
CA VAL A 111 12.03 2.33 1.16
C VAL A 111 11.00 3.21 0.47
N THR A 112 10.79 3.03 -0.85
CA THR A 112 9.78 3.79 -1.60
C THR A 112 8.37 3.50 -1.08
N ALA A 113 8.05 2.24 -0.80
CA ALA A 113 6.77 1.85 -0.24
C ALA A 113 6.53 2.48 1.14
N GLN A 114 7.52 2.42 2.02
CA GLN A 114 7.48 3.03 3.36
C GLN A 114 7.27 4.55 3.28
N GLN A 115 7.91 5.21 2.33
CA GLN A 115 7.72 6.62 2.08
C GLN A 115 6.30 6.93 1.61
N GLY A 116 5.73 6.10 0.72
CA GLY A 116 4.33 6.18 0.30
C GLY A 116 3.36 6.08 1.49
N VAL A 117 3.59 5.13 2.39
CA VAL A 117 2.79 5.01 3.64
C VAL A 117 2.91 6.28 4.47
N ALA A 118 4.11 6.81 4.68
CA ALA A 118 4.33 8.02 5.47
C ALA A 118 3.62 9.24 4.86
N ASP A 119 3.63 9.39 3.54
CA ASP A 119 2.92 10.45 2.83
C ASP A 119 1.40 10.32 3.00
N PHE A 120 0.85 9.10 2.97
CA PHE A 120 -0.58 8.87 3.19
C PHE A 120 -0.99 9.13 4.63
N VAL A 121 -0.15 8.76 5.61
CA VAL A 121 -0.36 9.13 7.01
C VAL A 121 -0.39 10.65 7.18
N ALA A 122 0.55 11.36 6.56
CA ALA A 122 0.58 12.83 6.60
C ALA A 122 -0.65 13.48 5.94
N ARG A 123 -1.26 12.82 4.94
CA ARG A 123 -2.51 13.24 4.29
C ARG A 123 -3.77 12.84 5.06
N ALA A 124 -3.63 12.09 6.15
CA ALA A 124 -4.74 11.56 6.95
C ALA A 124 -5.78 10.80 6.09
N VAL A 125 -5.30 9.90 5.23
CA VAL A 125 -6.20 9.02 4.46
C VAL A 125 -7.02 8.14 5.42
N LYS A 126 -8.16 7.62 4.96
CA LYS A 126 -9.03 6.78 5.80
C LYS A 126 -8.51 5.36 5.98
N ILE A 127 -7.74 4.87 5.01
CA ILE A 127 -7.12 3.54 5.03
C ILE A 127 -5.87 3.56 4.15
N VAL A 128 -4.84 2.83 4.55
CA VAL A 128 -3.69 2.51 3.70
C VAL A 128 -3.80 1.07 3.23
N VAL A 129 -3.69 0.86 1.93
CA VAL A 129 -3.65 -0.46 1.29
C VAL A 129 -2.26 -0.68 0.72
N ILE A 130 -1.60 -1.78 1.07
CA ILE A 130 -0.24 -2.10 0.62
C ILE A 130 -0.30 -3.41 -0.17
N SER A 131 0.06 -3.36 -1.46
CA SER A 131 0.11 -4.52 -2.34
C SER A 131 1.49 -5.18 -2.29
N GLY A 132 1.51 -6.51 -2.11
CA GLY A 132 2.71 -7.32 -2.23
C GLY A 132 3.86 -6.98 -1.27
N ILE A 133 3.54 -6.48 -0.08
CA ILE A 133 4.57 -6.17 0.94
C ILE A 133 5.47 -7.39 1.20
N ASP A 134 6.77 -7.14 1.34
CA ASP A 134 7.77 -8.16 1.61
C ASP A 134 8.65 -7.75 2.82
N VAL A 135 8.30 -8.26 3.99
CA VAL A 135 9.03 -7.97 5.23
C VAL A 135 10.12 -9.01 5.43
N THR A 136 11.37 -8.59 5.29
CA THR A 136 12.56 -9.40 5.49
C THR A 136 13.30 -8.98 6.75
N ASP A 137 14.29 -9.76 7.20
CA ASP A 137 15.12 -9.40 8.36
C ASP A 137 15.82 -8.04 8.16
N ALA A 138 16.18 -7.70 6.91
CA ALA A 138 16.88 -6.47 6.59
C ALA A 138 16.01 -5.21 6.68
N ASN A 139 14.70 -5.32 6.44
CA ASN A 139 13.77 -4.18 6.40
C ASN A 139 12.68 -4.23 7.50
N ARG A 140 12.67 -5.26 8.35
CA ARG A 140 11.66 -5.47 9.40
C ARG A 140 11.51 -4.27 10.32
N GLU A 141 12.62 -3.76 10.83
CA GLU A 141 12.59 -2.65 11.79
C GLU A 141 11.99 -1.38 11.15
N SER A 142 12.38 -1.07 9.92
CA SER A 142 11.83 0.10 9.21
C SER A 142 10.35 -0.07 8.87
N TRP A 143 9.91 -1.27 8.51
CA TRP A 143 8.49 -1.56 8.31
C TRP A 143 7.70 -1.44 9.62
N ASN A 144 8.20 -2.03 10.70
CA ASN A 144 7.55 -1.92 12.01
C ASN A 144 7.38 -0.46 12.42
N GLN A 145 8.41 0.37 12.25
CA GLN A 145 8.32 1.79 12.55
C GLN A 145 7.28 2.51 11.68
N THR A 146 7.30 2.24 10.37
CA THR A 146 6.37 2.87 9.41
C THR A 146 4.92 2.52 9.72
N LEU A 147 4.63 1.24 9.98
CA LEU A 147 3.29 0.77 10.28
C LEU A 147 2.83 1.19 11.69
N THR A 148 3.76 1.30 12.65
CA THR A 148 3.47 1.86 13.97
C THR A 148 3.02 3.32 13.84
N ASN A 149 3.66 4.12 12.98
CA ASN A 149 3.24 5.50 12.74
C ASN A 149 1.81 5.57 12.16
N ALA A 150 1.44 4.68 11.24
CA ALA A 150 0.07 4.59 10.73
C ALA A 150 -0.93 4.23 11.83
N ARG A 151 -0.57 3.24 12.67
CA ARG A 151 -1.38 2.83 13.82
C ARG A 151 -1.55 3.96 14.84
N GLU A 152 -0.50 4.69 15.18
CA GLU A 152 -0.57 5.84 16.10
C GLU A 152 -1.40 6.99 15.54
N ALA A 153 -1.44 7.14 14.23
CA ALA A 153 -2.32 8.07 13.54
C ALA A 153 -3.80 7.60 13.48
N GLY A 154 -4.08 6.37 13.93
CA GLY A 154 -5.43 5.80 13.88
C GLY A 154 -5.86 5.41 12.47
N ILE A 155 -4.90 5.13 11.57
CA ILE A 155 -5.18 4.74 10.18
C ILE A 155 -5.04 3.23 10.04
N PRO A 156 -6.10 2.50 9.67
CA PRO A 156 -6.03 1.08 9.42
C PRO A 156 -5.16 0.77 8.20
N VAL A 157 -4.46 -0.35 8.25
CA VAL A 157 -3.63 -0.87 7.15
C VAL A 157 -4.19 -2.20 6.69
N ALA A 158 -4.46 -2.33 5.38
CA ALA A 158 -4.81 -3.57 4.73
C ALA A 158 -3.65 -4.04 3.84
N LEU A 159 -3.34 -5.32 3.88
CA LEU A 159 -2.30 -5.94 3.06
C LEU A 159 -2.94 -6.75 1.94
N ILE A 160 -2.53 -6.56 0.69
CA ILE A 160 -2.95 -7.37 -0.44
C ILE A 160 -1.83 -8.33 -0.80
N ASP A 161 -2.13 -9.63 -0.79
CA ASP A 161 -1.23 -10.72 -1.18
C ASP A 161 0.23 -10.50 -0.70
N PRO A 162 0.45 -10.33 0.62
CA PRO A 162 1.78 -10.10 1.15
C PRO A 162 2.69 -11.30 0.85
N LYS A 163 3.92 -11.05 0.41
CA LYS A 163 4.94 -12.11 0.29
C LYS A 163 5.36 -12.59 1.68
N HIS A 164 5.70 -11.66 2.53
CA HIS A 164 5.91 -11.88 3.96
C HIS A 164 5.24 -10.72 4.70
N ALA A 165 4.22 -11.05 5.49
CA ALA A 165 3.53 -10.09 6.33
C ALA A 165 4.40 -9.72 7.57
N PRO A 166 4.16 -8.55 8.20
CA PRO A 166 4.76 -8.24 9.49
C PRO A 166 4.42 -9.30 10.54
N GLU A 167 5.39 -9.67 11.39
CA GLU A 167 5.17 -10.62 12.48
C GLU A 167 4.24 -10.06 13.57
N ASP A 168 4.28 -8.74 13.77
CA ASP A 168 3.38 -8.07 14.71
C ASP A 168 2.03 -7.82 14.05
N GLU A 169 1.07 -8.62 14.42
CA GLU A 169 -0.31 -8.54 13.93
C GLU A 169 -1.04 -7.25 14.34
N LEU A 170 -0.49 -6.47 15.26
CA LEU A 170 -1.06 -5.18 15.64
C LEU A 170 -0.80 -4.07 14.61
N LEU A 171 0.01 -4.35 13.58
CA LEU A 171 0.42 -3.38 12.59
C LEU A 171 -0.47 -3.31 11.35
N TYR A 172 -1.39 -4.28 11.19
CA TYR A 172 -2.34 -4.30 10.07
C TYR A 172 -3.69 -4.88 10.51
N ALA A 173 -4.76 -4.44 9.88
CA ALA A 173 -6.13 -4.84 10.18
C ALA A 173 -6.50 -6.18 9.54
N VAL A 174 -6.08 -6.38 8.28
CA VAL A 174 -6.54 -7.50 7.44
C VAL A 174 -5.51 -7.86 6.38
N ILE A 175 -5.52 -9.12 5.97
CA ILE A 175 -4.89 -9.61 4.74
C ILE A 175 -6.00 -9.90 3.71
N LEU A 176 -5.88 -9.30 2.54
CA LEU A 176 -6.79 -9.48 1.41
C LEU A 176 -6.12 -10.36 0.36
N HIS A 177 -6.75 -11.48 0.01
CA HIS A 177 -6.28 -12.37 -1.04
C HIS A 177 -7.07 -12.14 -2.31
N LEU A 178 -6.41 -11.66 -3.38
CA LEU A 178 -7.05 -11.43 -4.66
C LEU A 178 -7.37 -12.77 -5.33
N ASN A 179 -8.65 -13.03 -5.55
CA ASN A 179 -9.09 -14.15 -6.36
C ASN A 179 -9.14 -13.71 -7.85
N THR A 180 -8.08 -14.01 -8.59
CA THR A 180 -8.00 -13.76 -10.04
C THR A 180 -8.69 -14.85 -10.87
N ASN A 181 -9.10 -15.96 -10.25
CA ASN A 181 -9.75 -17.07 -10.90
C ASN A 181 -11.27 -16.95 -10.76
N SER A 182 -11.92 -16.42 -11.78
CA SER A 182 -13.38 -16.41 -11.91
C SER A 182 -14.02 -17.82 -12.00
N ALA A 183 -13.21 -18.89 -11.94
CA ALA A 183 -13.65 -20.27 -12.15
C ALA A 183 -13.68 -21.14 -10.90
N ASP A 184 -13.18 -20.68 -9.75
CA ASP A 184 -13.19 -21.46 -8.51
C ASP A 184 -14.38 -21.10 -7.60
N SER A 185 -15.56 -21.08 -8.20
CA SER A 185 -16.85 -21.00 -7.49
C SER A 185 -17.26 -22.36 -6.91
N GLY A 186 -16.32 -23.14 -6.46
CA GLY A 186 -16.50 -24.51 -6.00
C GLY A 186 -16.46 -24.65 -4.49
N ASP A 187 -17.17 -23.81 -3.70
CA ASP A 187 -17.66 -24.27 -2.41
C ASP A 187 -18.86 -23.43 -1.92
N THR A 188 -19.97 -24.18 -1.68
CA THR A 188 -21.23 -23.77 -1.05
C THR A 188 -21.94 -22.55 -1.64
N ALA A 189 -22.99 -22.87 -2.42
CA ALA A 189 -24.05 -22.00 -2.88
C ALA A 189 -24.57 -21.09 -1.74
N ASP A 190 -24.37 -19.82 -1.85
CA ASP A 190 -25.19 -18.68 -1.41
C ASP A 190 -24.42 -17.45 -0.88
N THR A 191 -23.09 -17.44 -0.90
CA THR A 191 -22.34 -16.24 -0.48
C THR A 191 -21.70 -15.60 -1.71
N LYS A 192 -22.22 -14.43 -2.12
CA LYS A 192 -21.56 -13.59 -3.12
C LYS A 192 -20.12 -13.29 -2.62
N PRO A 193 -19.07 -13.52 -3.44
CA PRO A 193 -17.72 -13.19 -3.02
C PRO A 193 -17.63 -11.68 -2.68
N MET A 194 -16.94 -11.38 -1.60
CA MET A 194 -16.70 -9.98 -1.18
C MET A 194 -15.85 -9.28 -2.23
N THR A 195 -16.25 -8.08 -2.63
CA THR A 195 -15.40 -7.24 -3.50
C THR A 195 -14.30 -6.56 -2.69
N ILE A 196 -13.22 -6.15 -3.35
CA ILE A 196 -12.15 -5.37 -2.69
C ILE A 196 -12.71 -4.08 -2.09
N THR A 197 -13.66 -3.46 -2.75
CA THR A 197 -14.34 -2.25 -2.28
C THR A 197 -15.16 -2.51 -1.02
N ASP A 198 -15.95 -3.61 -1.01
CA ASP A 198 -16.72 -3.98 0.17
C ASP A 198 -15.79 -4.23 1.37
N ALA A 199 -14.65 -4.92 1.15
CA ALA A 199 -13.66 -5.15 2.21
C ALA A 199 -13.08 -3.83 2.76
N VAL A 200 -12.69 -2.92 1.89
CA VAL A 200 -12.17 -1.58 2.31
C VAL A 200 -13.22 -0.80 3.09
N LEU A 201 -14.49 -0.83 2.64
CA LEU A 201 -15.58 -0.14 3.34
C LEU A 201 -15.87 -0.78 4.70
N THR A 202 -15.86 -2.11 4.79
CA THR A 202 -16.04 -2.86 6.04
C THR A 202 -15.00 -2.44 7.08
N ILE A 203 -13.72 -2.38 6.68
CA ILE A 203 -12.64 -1.96 7.58
C ILE A 203 -12.78 -0.50 8.01
N THR A 204 -13.08 0.40 7.06
CA THR A 204 -13.20 1.84 7.36
C THR A 204 -14.43 2.21 8.19
N ARG A 205 -15.41 1.30 8.27
CA ARG A 205 -16.62 1.43 9.08
C ARG A 205 -16.54 0.69 10.40
N ASP A 206 -15.40 0.06 10.69
CA ASP A 206 -15.21 -0.82 11.85
C ASP A 206 -16.28 -1.94 11.91
N GLU A 207 -16.76 -2.39 10.75
CA GLU A 207 -17.70 -3.51 10.66
C GLU A 207 -16.98 -4.84 10.94
N PRO A 208 -17.69 -5.86 11.51
CA PRO A 208 -17.09 -7.15 11.78
C PRO A 208 -16.54 -7.82 10.52
N HIS A 209 -15.31 -8.32 10.58
CA HIS A 209 -14.66 -9.02 9.48
C HIS A 209 -13.64 -10.04 9.98
N GLU A 210 -13.34 -11.02 9.14
CA GLU A 210 -12.25 -11.96 9.36
C GLU A 210 -10.89 -11.27 9.12
N ARG A 211 -9.83 -11.84 9.66
CA ARG A 211 -8.48 -11.30 9.50
C ARG A 211 -7.88 -11.57 8.12
N GLU A 212 -8.29 -12.65 7.49
CA GLU A 212 -7.93 -12.99 6.11
C GLU A 212 -9.20 -13.11 5.28
N ILE A 213 -9.28 -12.33 4.21
CA ILE A 213 -10.47 -12.24 3.37
C ILE A 213 -10.09 -12.52 1.92
N LYS A 214 -10.84 -13.42 1.26
CA LYS A 214 -10.75 -13.59 -0.19
C LYS A 214 -11.62 -12.55 -0.87
N VAL A 215 -11.03 -11.74 -1.73
CA VAL A 215 -11.73 -10.66 -2.43
C VAL A 215 -11.63 -10.80 -3.93
N THR A 216 -12.64 -10.28 -4.62
CA THR A 216 -12.66 -10.19 -6.09
C THR A 216 -12.49 -8.73 -6.51
N VAL A 217 -11.84 -8.52 -7.64
CA VAL A 217 -11.86 -7.27 -8.41
C VAL A 217 -12.88 -7.46 -9.54
N SER A 218 -13.97 -6.75 -9.48
CA SER A 218 -15.06 -6.85 -10.48
C SER A 218 -15.29 -5.50 -11.14
#